data_8fa74281fbedc06b7afbd7cfdb6e3acd
#
_entry.id   8fa74281fbedc06b7afbd7cfdb6e3acd
#
_cell.length_a   1.000
_cell.length_b   1.000
_cell.length_c   1.000
_cell.angle_alpha   90.00
_cell.angle_beta   90.00
_cell.angle_gamma   90.00
#
_symmetry.space_group_name_H-M   'P 1'
#
loop_
_entity.id
_entity.type
_entity.pdbx_description
1 polymer ?
#
loop_
_entity_poly.entity_id
_entity_poly.type
_entity_poly.pdbx_seq_one_letter_code
_entity_poly.pdbx_strand_id
1 'polypeptide(L)' 'VILEDDVLIGANAVVIEGVRIGKGAVVGAGSIVTEDVPAGAVVVGNPARIIKEQKDEKTEGKTQLMDDLRKL' A
#
# COMPACT_ATOMS: atom_id res chain seq x y z
N VAL A 1 -7.28 11.97 -5.87
CA VAL A 1 -6.77 10.66 -5.44
C VAL A 1 -7.61 9.58 -6.07
N ILE A 2 -6.97 8.62 -6.69
CA ILE A 2 -7.65 7.49 -7.31
C ILE A 2 -7.20 6.22 -6.60
N LEU A 3 -8.16 5.48 -6.06
CA LEU A 3 -7.90 4.20 -5.43
C LEU A 3 -8.52 3.12 -6.30
N GLU A 4 -7.70 2.21 -6.77
CA GLU A 4 -8.22 1.12 -7.58
C GLU A 4 -8.74 0.00 -6.69
N ASP A 5 -9.19 -1.10 -7.28
CA ASP A 5 -9.84 -2.14 -6.52
C ASP A 5 -8.89 -2.83 -5.55
N ASP A 6 -9.44 -3.27 -4.44
CA ASP A 6 -8.71 -4.09 -3.47
C ASP A 6 -7.53 -3.39 -2.82
N VAL A 7 -7.54 -2.06 -2.75
CA VAL A 7 -6.50 -1.30 -2.07
C VAL A 7 -6.76 -1.31 -0.58
N LEU A 8 -5.71 -1.53 0.21
CA LEU A 8 -5.81 -1.47 1.66
C LEU A 8 -5.03 -0.25 2.14
N ILE A 9 -5.70 0.64 2.86
CA ILE A 9 -5.08 1.84 3.40
C ILE A 9 -5.08 1.75 4.93
N GLY A 10 -3.91 1.81 5.52
CA GLY A 10 -3.79 1.75 6.97
C GLY A 10 -4.29 3.02 7.64
N ALA A 11 -4.48 2.95 8.95
CA ALA A 11 -5.00 4.06 9.72
C ALA A 11 -4.05 5.24 9.66
N ASN A 12 -4.62 6.43 9.58
CA ASN A 12 -3.86 7.69 9.58
C ASN A 12 -2.91 7.84 8.40
N ALA A 13 -3.09 7.05 7.36
CA ALA A 13 -2.31 7.25 6.15
C ALA A 13 -2.85 8.45 5.39
N VAL A 14 -1.96 9.19 4.75
CA VAL A 14 -2.31 10.36 3.97
C VAL A 14 -1.88 10.14 2.53
N VAL A 15 -2.78 10.39 1.59
CA VAL A 15 -2.48 10.27 0.17
C VAL A 15 -2.62 11.64 -0.45
N ILE A 16 -1.54 12.12 -1.03
CA ILE A 16 -1.50 13.48 -1.52
C ILE A 16 -2.28 13.58 -2.83
N GLU A 17 -2.84 14.75 -3.07
CA GLU A 17 -3.64 15.03 -4.24
C GLU A 17 -2.91 14.61 -5.52
N GLY A 18 -3.64 14.01 -6.45
CA GLY A 18 -3.07 13.61 -7.72
C GLY A 18 -2.43 12.24 -7.76
N VAL A 19 -2.36 11.55 -6.62
CA VAL A 19 -1.74 10.24 -6.56
C VAL A 19 -2.75 9.15 -6.92
N ARG A 20 -2.27 8.13 -7.60
CA ARG A 20 -3.07 6.96 -7.95
C ARG A 20 -2.51 5.74 -7.25
N ILE A 21 -3.36 5.00 -6.56
CA ILE A 21 -2.98 3.78 -5.85
C ILE A 21 -3.47 2.60 -6.68
N GLY A 22 -2.55 1.79 -7.16
CA GLY A 22 -2.88 0.69 -8.06
C GLY A 22 -3.60 -0.45 -7.37
N LYS A 23 -4.20 -1.29 -8.17
CA LYS A 23 -5.03 -2.39 -7.70
C LYS A 23 -4.24 -3.29 -6.75
N GLY A 24 -4.85 -3.64 -5.64
CA GLY A 24 -4.23 -4.57 -4.69
C GLY A 24 -3.08 -4.00 -3.89
N ALA A 25 -2.81 -2.71 -4.00
CA ALA A 25 -1.72 -2.12 -3.24
C ALA A 25 -2.08 -1.99 -1.77
N VAL A 26 -1.06 -1.93 -0.92
CA VAL A 26 -1.23 -1.80 0.51
C VAL A 26 -0.44 -0.59 0.98
N VAL A 27 -1.11 0.29 1.71
CA VAL A 27 -0.46 1.47 2.29
C VAL A 27 -0.44 1.29 3.80
N GLY A 28 0.75 1.28 4.39
CA GLY A 28 0.89 1.06 5.82
C GLY A 28 0.35 2.20 6.64
N ALA A 29 0.01 1.90 7.89
CA ALA A 29 -0.54 2.92 8.79
C ALA A 29 0.44 4.07 8.98
N GLY A 30 -0.07 5.28 8.99
CA GLY A 30 0.75 6.46 9.22
C GLY A 30 1.62 6.88 8.06
N SER A 31 1.47 6.24 6.90
CA SER A 31 2.29 6.56 5.74
C SER A 31 1.81 7.81 5.05
N ILE A 32 2.74 8.51 4.42
CA ILE A 32 2.41 9.69 3.61
C ILE A 32 2.78 9.38 2.17
N VAL A 33 1.78 9.14 1.34
CA VAL A 33 1.99 8.72 -0.05
C VAL A 33 2.07 9.95 -0.93
N THR A 34 3.23 10.18 -1.52
CA THR A 34 3.48 11.36 -2.35
C THR A 34 3.62 11.04 -3.81
N GLU A 35 3.68 9.76 -4.19
CA GLU A 35 3.83 9.35 -5.57
C GLU A 35 2.89 8.20 -5.84
N ASP A 36 2.62 7.96 -7.12
CA ASP A 36 1.75 6.86 -7.52
C ASP A 36 2.29 5.54 -7.00
N VAL A 37 1.39 4.66 -6.61
CA VAL A 37 1.74 3.35 -6.08
C VAL A 37 1.36 2.30 -7.11
N PRO A 38 2.32 1.47 -7.56
CA PRO A 38 2.01 0.44 -8.56
C PRO A 38 1.07 -0.61 -7.99
N ALA A 39 0.39 -1.30 -8.88
CA ALA A 39 -0.50 -2.37 -8.48
C ALA A 39 0.28 -3.42 -7.69
N GLY A 40 -0.30 -3.90 -6.62
CA GLY A 40 0.29 -4.96 -5.81
C GLY A 40 1.45 -4.54 -4.93
N ALA A 41 1.84 -3.26 -4.93
CA ALA A 41 2.96 -2.83 -4.13
C ALA A 41 2.54 -2.56 -2.69
N VAL A 42 3.50 -2.64 -1.78
CA VAL A 42 3.29 -2.28 -0.38
C VAL A 42 4.19 -1.10 -0.07
N VAL A 43 3.60 -0.02 0.42
CA VAL A 43 4.37 1.18 0.75
C VAL A 43 4.15 1.56 2.20
N VAL A 44 5.21 2.04 2.85
CA VAL A 44 5.14 2.48 4.23
C VAL A 44 6.08 3.65 4.42
N GLY A 45 5.81 4.45 5.43
CA GLY A 45 6.73 5.49 5.87
C GLY A 45 6.33 6.88 5.45
N ASN A 46 7.19 7.84 5.80
CA ASN A 46 6.99 9.25 5.49
C ASN A 46 8.30 9.83 4.99
N PRO A 47 8.44 10.06 3.67
CA PRO A 47 7.48 9.72 2.64
C PRO A 47 7.41 8.20 2.42
N ALA A 48 6.29 7.74 1.91
CA ALA A 48 6.08 6.30 1.72
C ALA A 48 7.06 5.76 0.71
N ARG A 49 7.59 4.58 1.00
CA ARG A 49 8.50 3.89 0.11
C ARG A 49 7.99 2.49 -0.15
N ILE A 50 8.27 1.98 -1.32
CA ILE A 50 7.87 0.63 -1.68
C ILE A 50 8.77 -0.34 -0.95
N ILE A 51 8.19 -1.15 -0.08
CA ILE A 51 8.97 -2.15 0.64
C ILE A 51 8.79 -3.52 0.03
N LYS A 52 7.76 -3.70 -0.81
CA LYS A 52 7.55 -4.98 -1.46
C LYS A 52 6.65 -4.79 -2.65
N GLU A 53 6.94 -5.51 -3.74
CA GLU A 53 6.09 -5.55 -4.90
C GLU A 53 5.65 -6.97 -5.10
N GLN A 54 4.35 -7.18 -5.19
CA GLN A 54 3.86 -8.51 -5.45
C GLN A 54 3.80 -8.72 -6.91
N LYS A 55 4.66 -9.59 -7.39
CA LYS A 55 4.63 -9.88 -8.76
C LYS A 55 3.66 -10.94 -9.11
N ASP A 56 3.38 -11.78 -8.19
CA ASP A 56 2.61 -12.89 -8.53
C ASP A 56 1.60 -13.12 -7.55
N GLU A 57 0.84 -13.90 -7.75
CA GLU A 57 -0.31 -14.25 -7.34
C GLU A 57 -0.39 -15.02 -6.10
N LYS A 58 0.56 -15.10 -5.27
CA LYS A 58 0.46 -15.88 -4.09
C LYS A 58 -0.30 -15.15 -3.04
N THR A 59 -1.53 -15.50 -2.91
CA THR A 59 -2.38 -14.85 -1.93
C THR A 59 -1.91 -15.08 -0.52
N GLU A 60 -1.23 -16.19 -0.27
CA GLU A 60 -0.71 -16.45 1.06
C GLU A 60 0.27 -15.40 1.52
N GLY A 61 1.18 -15.03 0.63
CA GLY A 61 2.14 -14.01 0.97
C GLY A 61 1.49 -12.68 1.23
N LYS A 62 0.44 -12.37 0.48
CA LYS A 62 -0.25 -11.11 0.67
C LYS A 62 -0.95 -11.07 2.02
N THR A 63 -1.57 -12.16 2.42
CA THR A 63 -2.25 -12.21 3.70
C THR A 63 -1.26 -12.04 4.85
N GLN A 64 -0.13 -12.69 4.76
CA GLN A 64 0.87 -12.57 5.81
C GLN A 64 1.38 -11.15 5.91
N LEU A 65 1.57 -10.50 4.79
CA LEU A 65 2.04 -9.14 4.77
C LEU A 65 1.05 -8.20 5.43
N MET A 66 -0.23 -8.39 5.19
CA MET A 66 -1.24 -7.58 5.83
C MET A 66 -1.24 -7.78 7.33
N ASP A 67 -1.04 -9.01 7.78
CA ASP A 67 -0.96 -9.27 9.21
C ASP A 67 0.24 -8.58 9.82
N ASP A 68 1.36 -8.59 9.14
CA ASP A 68 2.56 -7.91 9.64
C ASP A 68 2.32 -6.43 9.76
N LEU A 69 1.66 -5.83 8.79
CA LEU A 69 1.38 -4.40 8.84
C LEU A 69 0.43 -4.04 9.96
N ARG A 70 -0.46 -4.91 10.32
CA ARG A 70 -1.36 -4.65 11.43
C ARG A 70 -0.66 -4.58 12.77
N LYS A 71 0.49 -5.18 12.86
CA LYS A 71 1.26 -5.18 14.10
C LYS A 71 2.10 -3.92 14.27
N LEU A 72 2.21 -3.12 13.26
CA LEU A 72 3.05 -1.92 13.32
C LEU A 72 2.34 -0.72 14.06
#